data_0b8feae1a42b3e94a5208b763df2c5b8
#
_entry.id   0b8feae1a42b3e94a5208b763df2c5b8
#
_cell.length_a   1.000
_cell.length_b   1.000
_cell.length_c   1.000
_cell.angle_alpha   90.00
_cell.angle_beta   90.00
_cell.angle_gamma   90.00
#
_symmetry.space_group_name_H-M   'P 1'
#
loop_
_entity.id
_entity.type
_entity.pdbx_description
1 polymer ?
#
loop_
_entity_poly.entity_id
_entity_poly.type
_entity_poly.pdbx_seq_one_letter_code
_entity_poly.pdbx_strand_id
1 'polypeptide(L)'
;APIINARRNPQTLSQDVRFRTLRSQLTALGKRLPTDSCLIVDIEGKRLTSINADVPLLPASNMKLVVAMVALDVLTPEFVFSTSLVGKVNGDAIEGDAYLIGGGDPLLVTGNYPSTEPYPTFNFTRLENLFDALRSQGIAQLRGAIVGDESRYDAERFSPSLGLGIKGTEVGPLGALMVNDGAITGNPIK
;
A
#
# COMPACT_ATOMS: atom_id res chain seq x y z
N ALA A 1 9.52 -52.40 -23.60
CA ALA A 1 8.30 -51.57 -23.70
C ALA A 1 8.68 -50.12 -23.40
N PRO A 2 8.17 -49.11 -24.12
CA PRO A 2 8.51 -47.72 -23.87
C PRO A 2 8.11 -47.33 -22.46
N ILE A 3 9.04 -46.67 -21.76
CA ILE A 3 8.88 -46.27 -20.37
C ILE A 3 7.76 -45.21 -20.23
N ILE A 4 7.52 -44.43 -21.29
CA ILE A 4 6.45 -43.42 -21.36
C ILE A 4 5.41 -43.89 -22.38
N ASN A 5 4.19 -44.17 -21.91
CA ASN A 5 3.07 -44.52 -22.72
C ASN A 5 1.87 -43.63 -22.40
N ALA A 6 1.32 -42.93 -23.40
CA ALA A 6 0.16 -42.05 -23.28
C ALA A 6 -1.04 -42.70 -22.60
N ARG A 7 -1.22 -44.02 -22.77
CA ARG A 7 -2.31 -44.78 -22.11
C ARG A 7 -2.07 -44.99 -20.61
N ARG A 8 -0.79 -44.97 -20.18
CA ARG A 8 -0.42 -45.17 -18.77
C ARG A 8 -0.33 -43.85 -17.97
N ASN A 9 0.04 -42.77 -18.66
CA ASN A 9 0.19 -41.45 -18.05
C ASN A 9 -0.46 -40.34 -18.91
N PRO A 10 -1.78 -40.34 -19.08
CA PRO A 10 -2.48 -39.38 -19.93
C PRO A 10 -2.35 -37.94 -19.42
N GLN A 11 -2.23 -37.75 -18.11
CA GLN A 11 -2.08 -36.45 -17.47
C GLN A 11 -0.74 -35.81 -17.83
N THR A 12 0.36 -36.54 -17.77
CA THR A 12 1.70 -36.04 -18.12
C THR A 12 1.75 -35.61 -19.58
N LEU A 13 1.14 -36.40 -20.48
CA LEU A 13 1.10 -36.05 -21.89
C LEU A 13 0.25 -34.80 -22.14
N SER A 14 -0.87 -34.67 -21.47
CA SER A 14 -1.73 -33.48 -21.58
C SER A 14 -1.05 -32.22 -21.05
N GLN A 15 -0.28 -32.33 -19.98
CA GLN A 15 0.53 -31.23 -19.47
C GLN A 15 1.62 -30.82 -20.45
N ASP A 16 2.35 -31.78 -21.01
CA ASP A 16 3.40 -31.48 -22.01
C ASP A 16 2.83 -30.79 -23.26
N VAL A 17 1.68 -31.22 -23.74
CA VAL A 17 0.98 -30.57 -24.86
C VAL A 17 0.58 -29.13 -24.50
N ARG A 18 0.00 -28.93 -23.31
CA ARG A 18 -0.36 -27.59 -22.84
C ARG A 18 0.86 -26.68 -22.73
N PHE A 19 1.96 -27.15 -22.14
CA PHE A 19 3.20 -26.38 -22.05
C PHE A 19 3.80 -26.02 -23.41
N ARG A 20 3.77 -26.94 -24.38
CA ARG A 20 4.22 -26.66 -25.75
C ARG A 20 3.37 -25.59 -26.41
N THR A 21 2.04 -25.70 -26.28
CA THR A 21 1.11 -24.74 -26.87
C THR A 21 1.31 -23.37 -26.22
N LEU A 22 1.38 -23.31 -24.88
CA LEU A 22 1.61 -22.07 -24.16
C LEU A 22 2.96 -21.44 -24.54
N ARG A 23 4.03 -22.22 -24.60
CA ARG A 23 5.34 -21.73 -25.04
C ARG A 23 5.30 -21.14 -26.44
N SER A 24 4.59 -21.76 -27.38
CA SER A 24 4.40 -21.25 -28.74
C SER A 24 3.69 -19.89 -28.73
N GLN A 25 2.61 -19.78 -27.93
CA GLN A 25 1.86 -18.52 -27.75
C GLN A 25 2.72 -17.42 -27.11
N LEU A 26 3.48 -17.75 -26.08
CA LEU A 26 4.40 -16.82 -25.41
C LEU A 26 5.52 -16.37 -26.36
N THR A 27 6.03 -17.26 -27.20
CA THR A 27 7.02 -16.90 -28.23
C THR A 27 6.44 -15.93 -29.26
N ALA A 28 5.19 -16.15 -29.67
CA ALA A 28 4.51 -15.25 -30.60
C ALA A 28 4.22 -13.88 -29.95
N LEU A 29 3.83 -13.87 -28.67
CA LEU A 29 3.67 -12.65 -27.89
C LEU A 29 4.99 -11.88 -27.78
N GLY A 30 6.09 -12.59 -27.46
CA GLY A 30 7.40 -11.99 -27.32
C GLY A 30 7.90 -11.24 -28.56
N LYS A 31 7.54 -11.71 -29.75
CA LYS A 31 7.87 -11.00 -31.01
C LYS A 31 7.12 -9.66 -31.17
N ARG A 32 6.08 -9.44 -30.38
CA ARG A 32 5.26 -8.22 -30.42
C ARG A 32 5.58 -7.25 -29.27
N LEU A 33 6.41 -7.67 -28.33
CA LEU A 33 6.83 -6.82 -27.23
C LEU A 33 7.78 -5.73 -27.73
N PRO A 34 7.71 -4.52 -27.20
CA PRO A 34 8.72 -3.50 -27.40
C PRO A 34 10.11 -3.99 -26.98
N THR A 35 11.15 -3.45 -27.58
CA THR A 35 12.55 -3.84 -27.30
C THR A 35 13.01 -3.50 -25.88
N ASP A 36 12.36 -2.52 -25.27
CA ASP A 36 12.56 -2.06 -23.88
C ASP A 36 11.66 -2.75 -22.86
N SER A 37 11.16 -3.94 -23.20
CA SER A 37 10.31 -4.77 -22.33
C SER A 37 10.98 -6.10 -22.03
N CYS A 38 10.60 -6.73 -20.92
CA CYS A 38 10.99 -8.11 -20.61
C CYS A 38 9.74 -8.97 -20.36
N LEU A 39 9.89 -10.28 -20.61
CA LEU A 39 8.88 -11.28 -20.30
C LEU A 39 9.53 -12.55 -19.77
N ILE A 40 9.22 -12.90 -18.53
CA ILE A 40 9.61 -14.14 -17.91
C ILE A 40 8.35 -14.85 -17.44
N VAL A 41 8.22 -16.12 -17.80
CA VAL A 41 7.12 -16.97 -17.34
C VAL A 41 7.67 -18.27 -16.80
N ASP A 42 7.44 -18.50 -15.52
CA ASP A 42 7.75 -19.73 -14.82
C ASP A 42 6.45 -20.40 -14.35
N ILE A 43 6.32 -21.69 -14.57
CA ILE A 43 5.21 -22.50 -14.07
C ILE A 43 5.78 -23.74 -13.42
N GLU A 44 5.42 -23.96 -12.15
CA GLU A 44 5.87 -25.12 -11.36
C GLU A 44 7.40 -25.32 -11.42
N GLY A 45 8.15 -24.22 -11.33
CA GLY A 45 9.62 -24.24 -11.39
C GLY A 45 10.22 -24.46 -12.78
N LYS A 46 9.40 -24.56 -13.85
CA LYS A 46 9.87 -24.65 -15.22
C LYS A 46 9.79 -23.30 -15.91
N ARG A 47 10.95 -22.83 -16.44
CA ARG A 47 10.99 -21.64 -17.30
C ARG A 47 10.37 -21.95 -18.66
N LEU A 48 9.22 -21.32 -18.96
CA LEU A 48 8.55 -21.46 -20.26
C LEU A 48 9.06 -20.46 -21.27
N THR A 49 9.34 -19.24 -20.85
CA THR A 49 9.93 -18.22 -21.70
C THR A 49 10.79 -17.26 -20.88
N SER A 50 11.80 -16.70 -21.54
CA SER A 50 12.69 -15.68 -20.99
C SER A 50 13.09 -14.77 -22.14
N ILE A 51 12.54 -13.57 -22.15
CA ILE A 51 12.79 -12.56 -23.18
C ILE A 51 13.33 -11.34 -22.49
N ASN A 52 14.50 -10.87 -22.88
CA ASN A 52 15.15 -9.68 -22.31
C ASN A 52 15.26 -9.72 -20.76
N ALA A 53 15.47 -10.92 -20.19
CA ALA A 53 15.46 -11.11 -18.74
C ALA A 53 16.53 -10.31 -18.00
N ASP A 54 17.65 -10.05 -18.65
CA ASP A 54 18.82 -9.39 -18.08
C ASP A 54 18.88 -7.89 -18.43
N VAL A 55 17.87 -7.37 -19.14
CA VAL A 55 17.79 -5.95 -19.47
C VAL A 55 17.35 -5.18 -18.22
N PRO A 56 18.14 -4.21 -17.74
CA PRO A 56 17.73 -3.38 -16.60
C PRO A 56 16.57 -2.47 -17.01
N LEU A 57 15.44 -2.64 -16.33
CA LEU A 57 14.24 -1.83 -16.53
C LEU A 57 13.85 -1.10 -15.25
N LEU A 58 13.25 0.06 -15.41
CA LEU A 58 12.69 0.78 -14.26
C LEU A 58 11.44 0.05 -13.76
N PRO A 59 11.44 -0.42 -12.51
CA PRO A 59 10.33 -1.21 -11.98
C PRO A 59 9.07 -0.38 -11.72
N ALA A 60 9.19 0.95 -11.65
CA ALA A 60 8.10 1.86 -11.33
C ALA A 60 7.28 1.35 -10.12
N SER A 61 5.96 1.30 -10.19
CA SER A 61 5.10 0.83 -9.11
C SER A 61 5.28 -0.63 -8.72
N ASN A 62 6.01 -1.44 -9.50
CA ASN A 62 6.35 -2.81 -9.08
C ASN A 62 7.27 -2.83 -7.84
N MET A 63 7.97 -1.74 -7.55
CA MET A 63 8.72 -1.59 -6.28
C MET A 63 7.83 -1.73 -5.05
N LYS A 64 6.52 -1.44 -5.16
CA LYS A 64 5.57 -1.63 -4.06
C LYS A 64 5.46 -3.09 -3.61
N LEU A 65 5.67 -4.05 -4.54
CA LEU A 65 5.69 -5.48 -4.19
C LEU A 65 6.89 -5.82 -3.30
N VAL A 66 8.06 -5.23 -3.61
CA VAL A 66 9.26 -5.43 -2.79
C VAL A 66 9.08 -4.78 -1.43
N VAL A 67 8.54 -3.56 -1.38
CA VAL A 67 8.25 -2.86 -0.12
C VAL A 67 7.24 -3.65 0.73
N ALA A 68 6.17 -4.16 0.11
CA ALA A 68 5.19 -4.98 0.81
C ALA A 68 5.80 -6.28 1.37
N MET A 69 6.67 -6.94 0.60
CA MET A 69 7.36 -8.15 1.05
C MET A 69 8.27 -7.85 2.26
N VAL A 70 9.06 -6.79 2.20
CA VAL A 70 9.93 -6.37 3.32
C VAL A 70 9.10 -5.96 4.53
N ALA A 71 7.99 -5.24 4.33
CA ALA A 71 7.10 -4.85 5.42
C ALA A 71 6.51 -6.09 6.13
N LEU A 72 6.06 -7.09 5.39
CA LEU A 72 5.55 -8.34 5.96
C LEU A 72 6.63 -9.14 6.71
N ASP A 73 7.86 -9.12 6.22
CA ASP A 73 8.99 -9.82 6.85
C ASP A 73 9.45 -9.13 8.14
N VAL A 74 9.51 -7.80 8.15
CA VAL A 74 10.02 -7.00 9.27
C VAL A 74 8.95 -6.68 10.31
N LEU A 75 7.75 -6.31 9.87
CA LEU A 75 6.68 -5.84 10.74
C LEU A 75 5.68 -6.94 11.11
N THR A 76 5.63 -8.01 10.36
CA THR A 76 4.63 -9.09 10.40
C THR A 76 3.21 -8.65 9.98
N PRO A 77 2.30 -9.59 9.63
CA PRO A 77 0.92 -9.26 9.27
C PRO A 77 0.08 -8.66 10.40
N GLU A 78 0.50 -8.85 11.65
CA GLU A 78 -0.20 -8.38 12.85
C GLU A 78 0.17 -6.95 13.23
N PHE A 79 1.13 -6.33 12.53
CA PHE A 79 1.52 -4.95 12.80
C PHE A 79 0.35 -3.99 12.58
N VAL A 80 0.14 -3.09 13.53
CA VAL A 80 -0.86 -2.02 13.46
C VAL A 80 -0.23 -0.67 13.78
N PHE A 81 -0.68 0.35 13.08
CA PHE A 81 -0.38 1.73 13.45
C PHE A 81 -1.23 2.15 14.63
N SER A 82 -0.69 2.99 15.51
CA SER A 82 -1.42 3.49 16.67
C SER A 82 -1.35 5.01 16.74
N THR A 83 -2.46 5.65 16.46
CA THR A 83 -2.66 7.09 16.68
C THR A 83 -3.42 7.27 17.99
N SER A 84 -2.96 8.16 18.87
CA SER A 84 -3.54 8.34 20.20
C SER A 84 -3.79 9.79 20.52
N LEU A 85 -4.80 10.03 21.38
CA LEU A 85 -5.04 11.34 21.99
C LEU A 85 -4.66 11.27 23.47
N VAL A 86 -3.77 12.16 23.91
CA VAL A 86 -3.24 12.21 25.27
C VAL A 86 -3.60 13.56 25.89
N GLY A 87 -4.15 13.54 27.10
CA GLY A 87 -4.52 14.75 27.83
C GLY A 87 -4.79 14.48 29.32
N LYS A 88 -4.87 15.52 30.10
CA LYS A 88 -5.17 15.41 31.53
C LYS A 88 -6.67 15.29 31.74
N VAL A 89 -7.14 14.11 32.11
CA VAL A 89 -8.57 13.86 32.37
C VAL A 89 -8.93 14.30 33.78
N ASN A 90 -10.05 15.03 33.92
CA ASN A 90 -10.65 15.42 35.18
C ASN A 90 -12.18 15.33 35.05
N GLY A 91 -12.78 14.33 35.72
CA GLY A 91 -14.20 14.03 35.57
C GLY A 91 -14.53 13.61 34.13
N ASP A 92 -15.44 14.31 33.48
CA ASP A 92 -15.90 14.11 32.12
C ASP A 92 -15.17 14.98 31.08
N ALA A 93 -14.10 15.67 31.49
CA ALA A 93 -13.38 16.62 30.66
C ALA A 93 -11.87 16.30 30.54
N ILE A 94 -11.28 16.67 29.41
CA ILE A 94 -9.83 16.87 29.28
C ILE A 94 -9.54 18.34 29.62
N GLU A 95 -8.71 18.58 30.62
CA GLU A 95 -8.32 19.91 31.09
C GLU A 95 -7.02 20.35 30.39
N GLY A 96 -7.05 21.53 29.78
CA GLY A 96 -5.94 22.05 28.97
C GLY A 96 -5.87 21.38 27.60
N ASP A 97 -4.71 21.43 26.98
CA ASP A 97 -4.52 20.91 25.64
C ASP A 97 -4.45 19.39 25.60
N ALA A 98 -4.99 18.82 24.55
CA ALA A 98 -4.89 17.41 24.22
C ALA A 98 -3.96 17.22 23.01
N TYR A 99 -3.06 16.27 23.10
CA TYR A 99 -2.06 15.99 22.05
C TYR A 99 -2.51 14.79 21.23
N LEU A 100 -2.76 15.04 19.93
CA LEU A 100 -3.03 13.99 18.95
C LEU A 100 -1.70 13.51 18.37
N ILE A 101 -1.23 12.35 18.86
CA ILE A 101 0.06 11.78 18.53
C ILE A 101 -0.10 10.83 17.36
N GLY A 102 0.53 11.16 16.24
CA GLY A 102 0.48 10.37 15.02
C GLY A 102 1.30 9.10 15.10
N GLY A 103 0.69 7.97 14.71
CA GLY A 103 1.34 6.66 14.66
C GLY A 103 1.99 6.32 13.32
N GLY A 104 1.84 7.17 12.31
CA GLY A 104 2.29 6.89 10.94
C GLY A 104 1.26 6.14 10.10
N ASP A 105 0.00 6.09 10.51
CA ASP A 105 -1.07 5.45 9.74
C ASP A 105 -1.37 6.24 8.46
N PRO A 106 -1.09 5.68 7.27
CA PRO A 106 -1.35 6.36 6.00
C PRO A 106 -2.83 6.39 5.62
N LEU A 107 -3.68 5.65 6.34
CA LEU A 107 -5.10 5.48 6.04
C LEU A 107 -6.00 6.26 7.01
N LEU A 108 -5.44 7.17 7.81
CA LEU A 108 -6.21 7.97 8.77
C LEU A 108 -7.01 9.03 8.02
N VAL A 109 -8.34 8.98 8.14
CA VAL A 109 -9.24 9.87 7.40
C VAL A 109 -10.38 10.40 8.26
N THR A 110 -10.95 11.53 7.83
CA THR A 110 -12.25 12.01 8.30
C THR A 110 -13.39 11.34 7.54
N GLY A 111 -14.57 11.24 8.14
CA GLY A 111 -15.68 10.46 7.61
C GLY A 111 -16.19 10.86 6.22
N ASN A 112 -15.95 12.09 5.80
CA ASN A 112 -16.36 12.61 4.48
C ASN A 112 -15.28 12.45 3.40
N TYR A 113 -14.01 12.17 3.77
CA TYR A 113 -12.92 12.09 2.80
C TYR A 113 -13.09 10.94 1.78
N PRO A 114 -13.44 9.71 2.17
CA PRO A 114 -13.58 8.61 1.22
C PRO A 114 -14.60 8.86 0.10
N SER A 115 -15.59 9.73 0.32
CA SER A 115 -16.60 10.06 -0.71
C SER A 115 -16.05 10.93 -1.85
N THR A 116 -14.89 11.55 -1.64
CA THR A 116 -14.21 12.38 -2.65
C THR A 116 -13.16 11.61 -3.44
N GLU A 117 -12.83 10.39 -2.99
CA GLU A 117 -11.86 9.52 -3.65
C GLU A 117 -12.47 8.80 -4.85
N PRO A 118 -11.78 8.77 -6.00
CA PRO A 118 -12.25 8.05 -7.19
C PRO A 118 -12.26 6.53 -6.99
N TYR A 119 -11.52 6.00 -5.99
CA TYR A 119 -11.42 4.57 -5.68
C TYR A 119 -11.72 4.29 -4.19
N PRO A 120 -12.96 4.47 -3.71
CA PRO A 120 -13.31 4.44 -2.28
C PRO A 120 -13.34 3.04 -1.66
N THR A 121 -12.68 2.05 -2.22
CA THR A 121 -12.72 0.64 -1.81
C THR A 121 -11.68 0.26 -0.76
N PHE A 122 -10.85 1.18 -0.32
CA PHE A 122 -9.84 0.91 0.71
C PHE A 122 -10.45 0.89 2.11
N ASN A 123 -9.86 0.08 2.99
CA ASN A 123 -10.14 0.16 4.42
C ASN A 123 -9.47 1.42 4.97
N PHE A 124 -10.28 2.28 5.60
CA PHE A 124 -9.79 3.52 6.20
C PHE A 124 -9.84 3.43 7.73
N THR A 125 -8.88 4.07 8.39
CA THR A 125 -8.91 4.32 9.82
C THR A 125 -9.63 5.64 10.06
N ARG A 126 -10.84 5.59 10.60
CA ARG A 126 -11.64 6.81 10.84
C ARG A 126 -11.17 7.53 12.09
N LEU A 127 -10.85 8.81 11.94
CA LEU A 127 -10.46 9.66 13.08
C LEU A 127 -11.60 9.80 14.12
N GLU A 128 -12.84 9.73 13.66
CA GLU A 128 -14.02 9.78 14.53
C GLU A 128 -14.05 8.63 15.54
N ASN A 129 -13.49 7.46 15.22
CA ASN A 129 -13.42 6.32 16.14
C ASN A 129 -12.68 6.68 17.42
N LEU A 130 -11.70 7.58 17.35
CA LEU A 130 -10.98 8.07 18.53
C LEU A 130 -11.89 8.87 19.46
N PHE A 131 -12.73 9.73 18.90
CA PHE A 131 -13.69 10.53 19.67
C PHE A 131 -14.81 9.67 20.24
N ASP A 132 -15.26 8.66 19.51
CA ASP A 132 -16.25 7.69 20.02
C ASP A 132 -15.66 6.85 21.17
N ALA A 133 -14.38 6.50 21.12
CA ALA A 133 -13.68 5.85 22.22
C ALA A 133 -13.62 6.75 23.46
N LEU A 134 -13.37 8.05 23.33
CA LEU A 134 -13.41 9.00 24.44
C LEU A 134 -14.79 9.10 25.07
N ARG A 135 -15.84 9.21 24.26
CA ARG A 135 -17.23 9.24 24.72
C ARG A 135 -17.60 7.98 25.49
N SER A 136 -17.17 6.81 25.00
CA SER A 136 -17.42 5.53 25.68
C SER A 136 -16.76 5.44 27.08
N GLN A 137 -15.69 6.22 27.30
CA GLN A 137 -15.02 6.37 28.60
C GLN A 137 -15.63 7.49 29.45
N GLY A 138 -16.72 8.10 29.00
CA GLY A 138 -17.41 9.17 29.73
C GLY A 138 -16.79 10.56 29.55
N ILE A 139 -15.84 10.72 28.63
CA ILE A 139 -15.21 12.02 28.33
C ILE A 139 -16.05 12.72 27.27
N ALA A 140 -16.66 13.84 27.66
CA ALA A 140 -17.58 14.61 26.84
C ALA A 140 -17.08 16.02 26.49
N GLN A 141 -16.02 16.51 27.14
CA GLN A 141 -15.52 17.85 26.95
C GLN A 141 -14.00 17.90 26.74
N LEU A 142 -13.58 18.86 25.94
CA LEU A 142 -12.20 19.31 25.85
C LEU A 142 -12.14 20.80 26.17
N ARG A 143 -11.39 21.16 27.22
CA ARG A 143 -11.25 22.53 27.68
C ARG A 143 -9.94 23.20 27.29
N GLY A 144 -9.46 22.87 26.10
CA GLY A 144 -8.25 23.39 25.52
C GLY A 144 -8.21 23.15 24.00
N ALA A 145 -7.05 23.17 23.44
CA ALA A 145 -6.83 22.90 22.00
C ALA A 145 -6.47 21.43 21.76
N ILE A 146 -6.70 20.96 20.53
CA ILE A 146 -6.05 19.74 20.03
C ILE A 146 -4.76 20.15 19.34
N VAL A 147 -3.65 19.64 19.84
CA VAL A 147 -2.30 19.88 19.31
C VAL A 147 -1.84 18.62 18.57
N GLY A 148 -1.58 18.75 17.28
CA GLY A 148 -1.02 17.64 16.48
C GLY A 148 0.44 17.41 16.83
N ASP A 149 0.81 16.16 17.06
CA ASP A 149 2.19 15.73 17.29
C ASP A 149 2.58 14.70 16.23
N GLU A 150 3.51 15.08 15.36
CA GLU A 150 4.10 14.22 14.31
C GLU A 150 5.58 13.93 14.53
N SER A 151 6.08 14.17 15.74
CA SER A 151 7.49 14.04 16.13
C SER A 151 8.08 12.63 15.97
N ARG A 152 7.24 11.62 15.70
CA ARG A 152 7.67 10.24 15.44
C ARG A 152 8.54 10.14 14.20
N TYR A 153 8.33 10.97 13.18
CA TYR A 153 9.11 11.03 11.95
C TYR A 153 9.85 12.36 11.87
N ASP A 154 10.82 12.41 10.95
CA ASP A 154 11.53 13.64 10.67
C ASP A 154 10.66 14.68 9.91
N ALA A 155 11.25 15.81 9.56
CA ALA A 155 10.56 16.89 8.85
C ALA A 155 10.64 16.74 7.31
N GLU A 156 11.17 15.64 6.79
CA GLU A 156 11.26 15.41 5.36
C GLU A 156 9.89 14.97 4.81
N ARG A 157 9.19 15.88 4.15
CA ARG A 157 7.83 15.63 3.65
C ARG A 157 7.79 14.89 2.32
N PHE A 158 8.84 14.95 1.54
CA PHE A 158 8.93 14.30 0.23
C PHE A 158 10.34 13.78 0.02
N SER A 159 10.47 12.58 -0.55
CA SER A 159 11.78 12.07 -0.95
C SER A 159 12.50 13.07 -1.87
N PRO A 160 13.79 13.33 -1.67
CA PRO A 160 14.58 14.21 -2.53
C PRO A 160 14.60 13.78 -4.00
N SER A 161 14.42 12.47 -4.25
CA SER A 161 14.39 11.89 -5.59
C SER A 161 13.07 12.12 -6.34
N LEU A 162 12.02 12.59 -5.67
CA LEU A 162 10.74 12.88 -6.31
C LEU A 162 10.81 14.12 -7.19
N GLY A 163 10.38 13.97 -8.45
CA GLY A 163 10.24 15.11 -9.37
C GLY A 163 9.22 16.14 -8.88
N LEU A 164 9.47 17.42 -9.18
CA LEU A 164 8.60 18.52 -8.74
C LEU A 164 7.15 18.37 -9.23
N GLY A 165 6.93 17.78 -10.41
CA GLY A 165 5.61 17.63 -11.02
C GLY A 165 4.68 16.62 -10.36
N ILE A 166 5.19 15.75 -9.49
CA ILE A 166 4.38 14.72 -8.80
C ILE A 166 4.15 15.03 -7.32
N LYS A 167 4.93 15.97 -6.75
CA LYS A 167 4.73 16.43 -5.37
C LYS A 167 3.41 17.17 -5.23
N GLY A 168 2.58 16.74 -4.28
CA GLY A 168 1.28 17.35 -4.03
C GLY A 168 0.20 17.04 -5.07
N THR A 169 0.50 16.26 -6.12
CA THR A 169 -0.47 15.82 -7.13
C THR A 169 -0.69 14.31 -7.10
N GLU A 170 0.39 13.54 -7.14
CA GLU A 170 0.34 12.07 -7.09
C GLU A 170 0.87 11.52 -5.77
N VAL A 171 1.65 12.34 -5.04
CA VAL A 171 2.22 11.98 -3.74
C VAL A 171 1.94 13.10 -2.75
N GLY A 172 1.20 12.78 -1.69
CA GLY A 172 1.01 13.66 -0.54
C GLY A 172 2.27 13.83 0.30
N PRO A 173 2.32 14.84 1.18
CA PRO A 173 3.41 15.02 2.13
C PRO A 173 3.41 13.85 3.14
N LEU A 174 4.59 13.32 3.46
CA LEU A 174 4.73 12.28 4.48
C LEU A 174 4.82 12.92 5.88
N GLY A 175 4.13 12.34 6.83
CA GLY A 175 4.16 12.72 8.25
C GLY A 175 3.67 11.60 9.13
N ALA A 176 4.03 11.63 10.41
CA ALA A 176 3.53 10.65 11.37
C ALA A 176 2.05 10.87 11.71
N LEU A 177 1.57 12.10 11.55
CA LEU A 177 0.15 12.47 11.69
C LEU A 177 -0.35 13.01 10.35
N MET A 178 -0.65 12.11 9.44
CA MET A 178 -1.22 12.45 8.14
C MET A 178 -2.71 12.09 8.14
N VAL A 179 -3.57 13.05 7.82
CA VAL A 179 -5.02 12.86 7.73
C VAL A 179 -5.45 13.19 6.32
N ASN A 180 -6.32 12.36 5.72
CA ASN A 180 -6.84 12.57 4.37
C ASN A 180 -5.73 12.69 3.31
N ASP A 181 -4.69 11.85 3.36
CA ASP A 181 -3.50 11.91 2.50
C ASP A 181 -2.80 13.29 2.48
N GLY A 182 -2.97 14.07 3.55
CA GLY A 182 -2.49 15.46 3.62
C GLY A 182 -3.32 16.43 2.78
N ALA A 183 -4.46 16.00 2.26
CA ALA A 183 -5.36 16.86 1.48
C ALA A 183 -6.21 17.75 2.40
N ILE A 184 -6.40 18.99 1.98
CA ILE A 184 -7.39 19.88 2.61
C ILE A 184 -8.73 19.63 1.92
N THR A 185 -9.71 19.14 2.69
CA THR A 185 -11.07 18.89 2.19
C THR A 185 -11.67 20.17 1.59
N GLY A 186 -12.08 20.11 0.32
CA GLY A 186 -12.67 21.24 -0.40
C GLY A 186 -11.76 21.93 -1.41
N ASN A 187 -10.47 21.62 -1.42
CA ASN A 187 -9.57 22.01 -2.50
C ASN A 187 -8.82 20.77 -2.98
N PRO A 188 -8.85 20.44 -4.28
CA PRO A 188 -7.90 19.50 -4.81
C PRO A 188 -6.49 20.02 -4.50
N ILE A 189 -5.58 19.12 -4.18
CA ILE A 189 -4.16 19.45 -3.98
C ILE A 189 -3.70 20.18 -5.25
N LYS A 190 -3.41 21.47 -5.13
CA LYS A 190 -2.88 22.27 -6.23
C LYS A 190 -1.37 22.32 -6.16
#